data_20705bdaf1ed2d2501e54dd767430402
#
_entry.id   20705bdaf1ed2d2501e54dd767430402
#
_cell.length_a   1.000
_cell.length_b   1.000
_cell.length_c   1.000
_cell.angle_alpha   90.00
_cell.angle_beta   90.00
_cell.angle_gamma   90.00
#
_symmetry.space_group_name_H-M   'P 1'
#
loop_
_entity.id
_entity.type
_entity.pdbx_description
1 polymer ?
#
loop_
_entity_poly.entity_id
_entity_poly.type
_entity_poly.pdbx_seq_one_letter_code
_entity_poly.pdbx_strand_id
1 'polypeptide(L)'
;KQGVEDWQVAFEKAGFKNAIIAKQLPDSVAADEDDINYSVINYVASAESNAMGPSIYDPRSGEIIEADVIWWHNVISILKNWITIQTGAVNPAAQQCLLPDSLMGDAMRFVACHEIGHSLGLRHNMIASAAYPTDSLRSKTFTNKMKSTASSIMDYARYNYVAQPGDGITE
;
A
#
# COMPACT_ATOMS: atom_id res chain seq x y z
N LYS A 1 -8.80 3.62 4.67
CA LYS A 1 -10.05 3.38 3.92
C LYS A 1 -9.77 3.29 2.42
N GLN A 2 -9.17 4.32 1.81
CA GLN A 2 -8.92 4.37 0.36
C GLN A 2 -8.09 3.18 -0.14
N GLY A 3 -7.02 2.78 0.56
CA GLY A 3 -6.19 1.65 0.17
C GLY A 3 -6.93 0.30 0.13
N VAL A 4 -7.99 0.14 0.91
CA VAL A 4 -8.91 -1.01 0.82
C VAL A 4 -9.77 -0.91 -0.45
N GLU A 5 -10.37 0.25 -0.66
CA GLU A 5 -11.31 0.50 -1.76
C GLU A 5 -10.62 0.48 -3.14
N ASP A 6 -9.30 0.71 -3.21
CA ASP A 6 -8.52 0.61 -4.44
C ASP A 6 -8.57 -0.79 -5.08
N TRP A 7 -8.77 -1.83 -4.29
CA TRP A 7 -8.93 -3.20 -4.78
C TRP A 7 -10.25 -3.43 -5.53
N GLN A 8 -11.25 -2.55 -5.34
CA GLN A 8 -12.53 -2.67 -6.04
C GLN A 8 -12.36 -2.69 -7.56
N VAL A 9 -11.41 -1.91 -8.10
CA VAL A 9 -11.11 -1.89 -9.54
C VAL A 9 -10.63 -3.26 -10.04
N ALA A 10 -9.81 -3.96 -9.25
CA ALA A 10 -9.33 -5.29 -9.59
C ALA A 10 -10.47 -6.32 -9.56
N PHE A 11 -11.32 -6.25 -8.53
CA PHE A 11 -12.50 -7.12 -8.42
C PHE A 11 -13.50 -6.90 -9.57
N GLU A 12 -13.75 -5.65 -9.96
CA GLU A 12 -14.63 -5.34 -11.08
C GLU A 12 -14.08 -5.87 -12.41
N LYS A 13 -12.77 -5.81 -12.62
CA LYS A 13 -12.11 -6.43 -13.78
C LYS A 13 -12.25 -7.95 -13.80
N ALA A 14 -12.30 -8.56 -12.62
CA ALA A 14 -12.57 -10.01 -12.46
C ALA A 14 -14.06 -10.36 -12.52
N GLY A 15 -14.96 -9.38 -12.65
CA GLY A 15 -16.41 -9.58 -12.79
C GLY A 15 -17.19 -9.49 -11.47
N PHE A 16 -16.56 -9.08 -10.38
CA PHE A 16 -17.19 -8.95 -9.06
C PHE A 16 -17.49 -7.48 -8.76
N LYS A 17 -18.73 -7.14 -8.48
CA LYS A 17 -19.13 -5.78 -8.09
C LYS A 17 -19.29 -5.71 -6.56
N ASN A 18 -18.87 -4.59 -5.98
CA ASN A 18 -18.96 -4.35 -4.54
C ASN A 18 -18.33 -5.48 -3.69
N ALA A 19 -17.20 -6.01 -4.15
CA ALA A 19 -16.57 -7.17 -3.53
C ALA A 19 -15.84 -6.82 -2.23
N ILE A 20 -15.36 -5.57 -2.10
CA ILE A 20 -14.64 -5.11 -0.92
C ILE A 20 -15.11 -3.70 -0.55
N ILE A 21 -15.40 -3.47 0.73
CA ILE A 21 -15.90 -2.18 1.23
C ILE A 21 -15.26 -1.89 2.58
N ALA A 22 -14.65 -0.72 2.72
CA ALA A 22 -14.12 -0.25 3.99
C ALA A 22 -15.19 0.50 4.79
N LYS A 23 -15.53 -0.01 5.96
CA LYS A 23 -16.49 0.61 6.90
C LYS A 23 -15.81 0.98 8.20
N GLN A 24 -16.38 1.92 8.92
CA GLN A 24 -16.03 2.11 10.32
C GLN A 24 -16.65 0.98 11.12
N LEU A 25 -15.88 0.37 12.01
CA LEU A 25 -16.37 -0.69 12.89
C LEU A 25 -17.41 -0.08 13.85
N PRO A 26 -18.60 -0.67 13.98
CA PRO A 26 -19.60 -0.22 14.95
C PRO A 26 -19.09 -0.41 16.38
N ASP A 27 -19.41 0.52 17.27
CA ASP A 27 -19.02 0.44 18.70
C ASP A 27 -19.47 -0.86 19.38
N SER A 28 -20.59 -1.44 18.93
CA SER A 28 -21.10 -2.72 19.42
C SER A 28 -20.22 -3.91 19.05
N VAL A 29 -19.40 -3.80 18.02
CA VAL A 29 -18.49 -4.84 17.53
C VAL A 29 -17.06 -4.57 17.99
N ALA A 30 -16.69 -3.31 18.20
CA ALA A 30 -15.36 -2.90 18.67
C ALA A 30 -14.96 -3.50 20.04
N ALA A 31 -15.88 -4.12 20.77
CA ALA A 31 -15.62 -4.81 22.02
C ALA A 31 -15.07 -6.23 21.84
N ASP A 32 -15.17 -6.80 20.64
CA ASP A 32 -14.68 -8.14 20.31
C ASP A 32 -13.85 -8.05 19.03
N GLU A 33 -12.57 -7.74 19.21
CA GLU A 33 -11.61 -7.59 18.10
C GLU A 33 -11.29 -8.92 17.42
N ASP A 34 -11.63 -10.04 18.05
CA ASP A 34 -11.39 -11.42 17.57
C ASP A 34 -12.64 -12.04 16.92
N ASP A 35 -13.68 -11.24 16.61
CA ASP A 35 -14.88 -11.74 15.92
C ASP A 35 -14.60 -12.06 14.45
N ILE A 36 -14.51 -13.33 14.11
CA ILE A 36 -14.23 -13.87 12.77
C ILE A 36 -15.22 -13.41 11.68
N ASN A 37 -16.32 -12.76 12.04
CA ASN A 37 -17.25 -12.20 11.07
C ASN A 37 -16.77 -10.87 10.46
N TYR A 38 -15.70 -10.29 11.00
CA TYR A 38 -15.15 -9.01 10.57
C TYR A 38 -13.65 -9.12 10.39
N SER A 39 -13.17 -8.74 9.21
CA SER A 39 -11.73 -8.47 9.02
C SER A 39 -11.46 -7.01 9.38
N VAL A 40 -10.58 -6.79 10.34
CA VAL A 40 -10.35 -5.47 10.96
C VAL A 40 -8.96 -4.93 10.64
N ILE A 41 -8.84 -3.62 10.50
CA ILE A 41 -7.54 -2.93 10.47
C ILE A 41 -7.28 -2.39 11.88
N ASN A 42 -6.44 -3.08 12.62
CA ASN A 42 -6.07 -2.77 13.99
C ASN A 42 -4.91 -1.77 14.02
N TYR A 43 -5.16 -0.59 14.57
CA TYR A 43 -4.14 0.44 14.76
C TYR A 43 -3.47 0.29 16.13
N VAL A 44 -2.16 0.05 16.13
CA VAL A 44 -1.38 -0.19 17.34
C VAL A 44 -0.41 0.96 17.59
N ALA A 45 -0.55 1.63 18.73
CA ALA A 45 0.36 2.67 19.20
C ALA A 45 1.66 2.02 19.75
N SER A 46 2.66 1.88 18.90
CA SER A 46 3.92 1.21 19.21
C SER A 46 5.09 1.88 18.49
N ALA A 47 6.30 1.65 18.98
CA ALA A 47 7.55 2.06 18.33
C ALA A 47 7.91 1.15 17.12
N GLU A 48 7.18 0.06 16.91
CA GLU A 48 7.37 -0.81 15.75
C GLU A 48 7.07 -0.05 14.46
N SER A 49 7.96 -0.20 13.48
CA SER A 49 7.86 0.48 12.18
C SER A 49 7.45 -0.52 11.09
N ASN A 50 6.23 -1.04 11.19
CA ASN A 50 5.75 -2.08 10.28
C ASN A 50 4.24 -1.98 10.06
N ALA A 51 3.75 -2.71 9.05
CA ALA A 51 2.37 -3.09 8.86
C ALA A 51 2.33 -4.54 8.39
N MET A 52 1.28 -5.29 8.70
CA MET A 52 1.14 -6.69 8.31
C MET A 52 -0.32 -7.00 7.98
N GLY A 53 -0.54 -7.76 6.90
CA GLY A 53 -1.84 -8.26 6.49
C GLY A 53 -1.91 -9.79 6.50
N PRO A 54 -1.84 -10.45 7.68
CA PRO A 54 -1.97 -11.90 7.76
C PRO A 54 -3.37 -12.35 7.34
N SER A 55 -3.49 -13.62 6.97
CA SER A 55 -4.80 -14.27 6.76
C SER A 55 -4.80 -15.67 7.35
N ILE A 56 -5.95 -16.07 7.89
CA ILE A 56 -6.25 -17.43 8.32
C ILE A 56 -7.14 -18.05 7.26
N TYR A 57 -6.76 -19.21 6.76
CA TYR A 57 -7.50 -19.87 5.67
C TYR A 57 -7.75 -21.34 5.98
N ASP A 58 -8.84 -21.88 5.46
CA ASP A 58 -9.14 -23.31 5.50
C ASP A 58 -8.20 -24.06 4.53
N PRO A 59 -7.31 -24.93 5.00
CA PRO A 59 -6.34 -25.61 4.14
C PRO A 59 -7.00 -26.59 3.13
N ARG A 60 -8.28 -26.94 3.29
CA ARG A 60 -9.00 -27.84 2.40
C ARG A 60 -9.60 -27.11 1.20
N SER A 61 -10.06 -25.88 1.39
CA SER A 61 -10.75 -25.06 0.37
C SER A 61 -9.92 -23.89 -0.13
N GLY A 62 -9.00 -23.37 0.69
CA GLY A 62 -8.31 -22.10 0.47
C GLY A 62 -9.17 -20.89 0.80
N GLU A 63 -10.35 -21.08 1.38
CA GLU A 63 -11.23 -20.00 1.84
C GLU A 63 -10.53 -19.21 2.94
N ILE A 64 -10.45 -17.90 2.79
CA ILE A 64 -9.96 -16.99 3.82
C ILE A 64 -11.08 -16.80 4.84
N ILE A 65 -10.83 -17.24 6.07
CA ILE A 65 -11.77 -17.19 7.17
C ILE A 65 -11.69 -15.82 7.85
N GLU A 66 -10.47 -15.34 8.04
CA GLU A 66 -10.17 -14.08 8.72
C GLU A 66 -8.90 -13.45 8.14
N ALA A 67 -8.86 -12.13 8.07
CA ALA A 67 -7.73 -11.42 7.48
C ALA A 67 -7.55 -10.03 8.10
N ASP A 68 -7.10 -9.99 9.34
CA ASP A 68 -6.85 -8.76 10.06
C ASP A 68 -5.54 -8.11 9.63
N VAL A 69 -5.57 -6.78 9.51
CA VAL A 69 -4.37 -5.99 9.25
C VAL A 69 -3.90 -5.36 10.54
N ILE A 70 -2.64 -5.54 10.87
CA ILE A 70 -1.99 -4.87 11.99
C ILE A 70 -1.24 -3.66 11.42
N TRP A 71 -1.59 -2.47 11.90
CA TRP A 71 -0.98 -1.21 11.51
C TRP A 71 -0.31 -0.55 12.70
N TRP A 72 1.02 -0.59 12.77
CA TRP A 72 1.76 0.10 13.84
C TRP A 72 1.93 1.58 13.51
N HIS A 73 1.73 2.43 14.53
CA HIS A 73 1.84 3.89 14.38
C HIS A 73 3.14 4.32 13.71
N ASN A 74 4.25 3.73 14.12
CA ASN A 74 5.58 4.18 13.69
C ASN A 74 5.94 3.81 12.24
N VAL A 75 5.07 3.14 11.49
CA VAL A 75 5.21 2.97 10.03
C VAL A 75 5.34 4.33 9.34
N ILE A 76 4.73 5.39 9.90
CA ILE A 76 4.83 6.76 9.41
C ILE A 76 6.28 7.22 9.33
N SER A 77 7.11 6.88 10.32
CA SER A 77 8.53 7.26 10.37
C SER A 77 9.33 6.61 9.24
N ILE A 78 9.09 5.32 8.96
CA ILE A 78 9.80 4.63 7.89
C ILE A 78 9.34 5.13 6.50
N LEU A 79 8.06 5.42 6.33
CA LEU A 79 7.53 6.01 5.09
C LEU A 79 8.16 7.36 4.82
N LYS A 80 8.23 8.23 5.82
CA LYS A 80 8.92 9.52 5.71
C LYS A 80 10.37 9.34 5.24
N ASN A 81 11.11 8.43 5.87
CA ASN A 81 12.50 8.17 5.52
C ASN A 81 12.63 7.67 4.07
N TRP A 82 11.79 6.75 3.63
CA TRP A 82 11.81 6.25 2.25
C TRP A 82 11.51 7.35 1.24
N ILE A 83 10.48 8.15 1.46
CA ILE A 83 10.13 9.29 0.60
C ILE A 83 11.33 10.25 0.49
N THR A 84 11.88 10.67 1.64
CA THR A 84 12.99 11.63 1.68
C THR A 84 14.23 11.09 0.96
N ILE A 85 14.61 9.85 1.20
CA ILE A 85 15.83 9.25 0.63
C ILE A 85 15.65 8.95 -0.86
N GLN A 86 14.51 8.41 -1.26
CA GLN A 86 14.31 7.91 -2.61
C GLN A 86 13.85 8.99 -3.59
N THR A 87 13.12 10.01 -3.13
CA THR A 87 12.59 11.05 -4.02
C THR A 87 13.14 12.46 -3.76
N GLY A 88 13.86 12.67 -2.67
CA GLY A 88 14.36 14.00 -2.29
C GLY A 88 15.20 14.69 -3.35
N ALA A 89 15.87 13.95 -4.23
CA ALA A 89 16.66 14.53 -5.33
C ALA A 89 15.80 15.25 -6.38
N VAL A 90 14.53 14.82 -6.56
CA VAL A 90 13.64 15.30 -7.64
C VAL A 90 12.34 15.91 -7.11
N ASN A 91 11.98 15.65 -5.86
CA ASN A 91 10.75 16.15 -5.24
C ASN A 91 11.07 17.14 -4.11
N PRO A 92 10.89 18.46 -4.32
CA PRO A 92 11.13 19.47 -3.29
C PRO A 92 10.26 19.27 -2.03
N ALA A 93 9.06 18.70 -2.17
CA ALA A 93 8.19 18.41 -1.04
C ALA A 93 8.78 17.33 -0.12
N ALA A 94 9.54 16.38 -0.68
CA ALA A 94 10.20 15.32 0.07
C ALA A 94 11.43 15.80 0.88
N GLN A 95 11.91 17.02 0.64
CA GLN A 95 13.03 17.63 1.37
C GLN A 95 12.58 18.37 2.64
N GLN A 96 11.28 18.51 2.85
CA GLN A 96 10.74 19.24 4.00
C GLN A 96 10.89 18.43 5.29
N CYS A 97 11.10 19.12 6.40
CA CYS A 97 11.18 18.50 7.72
C CYS A 97 9.86 17.80 8.11
N LEU A 98 8.72 18.45 7.76
CA LEU A 98 7.38 17.87 7.81
C LEU A 98 6.91 17.69 6.37
N LEU A 99 6.67 16.43 5.98
CA LEU A 99 6.13 16.14 4.66
C LEU A 99 4.67 16.62 4.58
N PRO A 100 4.21 17.11 3.43
CA PRO A 100 2.80 17.44 3.23
C PRO A 100 1.89 16.25 3.51
N ASP A 101 0.73 16.51 4.10
CA ASP A 101 -0.26 15.47 4.46
C ASP A 101 -0.70 14.66 3.22
N SER A 102 -0.78 15.29 2.05
CA SER A 102 -1.12 14.60 0.81
C SER A 102 -0.07 13.54 0.45
N LEU A 103 1.21 13.89 0.50
CA LEU A 103 2.32 12.99 0.18
C LEU A 103 2.39 11.82 1.19
N MET A 104 2.24 12.13 2.46
CA MET A 104 2.21 11.10 3.51
C MET A 104 0.94 10.22 3.40
N GLY A 105 -0.19 10.82 3.07
CA GLY A 105 -1.45 10.11 2.85
C GLY A 105 -1.37 9.12 1.69
N ASP A 106 -0.76 9.51 0.58
CA ASP A 106 -0.53 8.62 -0.57
C ASP A 106 0.42 7.48 -0.23
N ALA A 107 1.47 7.75 0.55
CA ALA A 107 2.37 6.72 1.04
C ALA A 107 1.66 5.69 1.95
N MET A 108 0.82 6.16 2.87
CA MET A 108 0.01 5.30 3.74
C MET A 108 -1.02 4.49 2.93
N ARG A 109 -1.64 5.11 1.92
CA ARG A 109 -2.56 4.43 1.00
C ARG A 109 -1.88 3.30 0.24
N PHE A 110 -0.65 3.54 -0.25
CA PHE A 110 0.16 2.53 -0.92
C PHE A 110 0.40 1.31 -0.01
N VAL A 111 0.89 1.52 1.22
CA VAL A 111 1.14 0.43 2.17
C VAL A 111 -0.17 -0.26 2.54
N ALA A 112 -1.25 0.48 2.82
CA ALA A 112 -2.54 -0.13 3.13
C ALA A 112 -3.04 -1.01 1.98
N CYS A 113 -2.91 -0.56 0.72
CA CYS A 113 -3.28 -1.36 -0.44
C CYS A 113 -2.41 -2.63 -0.56
N HIS A 114 -1.13 -2.55 -0.24
CA HIS A 114 -0.21 -3.69 -0.21
C HIS A 114 -0.61 -4.71 0.86
N GLU A 115 -0.85 -4.28 2.11
CA GLU A 115 -1.24 -5.19 3.20
C GLU A 115 -2.61 -5.83 2.96
N ILE A 116 -3.55 -5.10 2.38
CA ILE A 116 -4.83 -5.70 1.93
C ILE A 116 -4.58 -6.75 0.84
N GLY A 117 -3.59 -6.57 -0.03
CA GLY A 117 -3.19 -7.61 -0.97
C GLY A 117 -2.79 -8.91 -0.29
N HIS A 118 -2.05 -8.82 0.83
CA HIS A 118 -1.72 -10.00 1.66
C HIS A 118 -2.97 -10.59 2.31
N SER A 119 -3.85 -9.78 2.85
CA SER A 119 -5.13 -10.22 3.43
C SER A 119 -6.02 -10.95 2.41
N LEU A 120 -5.88 -10.62 1.12
CA LEU A 120 -6.53 -11.32 0.00
C LEU A 120 -5.79 -12.59 -0.45
N GLY A 121 -4.74 -13.01 0.25
CA GLY A 121 -3.96 -14.21 -0.03
C GLY A 121 -2.83 -14.03 -1.03
N LEU A 122 -2.55 -12.81 -1.49
CA LEU A 122 -1.46 -12.56 -2.44
C LEU A 122 -0.11 -12.56 -1.72
N ARG A 123 0.89 -13.13 -2.38
CA ARG A 123 2.28 -13.08 -1.92
C ARG A 123 3.04 -11.95 -2.61
N HIS A 124 4.21 -11.59 -2.06
CA HIS A 124 5.10 -10.65 -2.74
C HIS A 124 5.41 -11.09 -4.17
N ASN A 125 5.43 -10.13 -5.07
CA ASN A 125 5.78 -10.30 -6.49
C ASN A 125 6.97 -9.41 -6.86
N MET A 126 8.15 -9.75 -6.34
CA MET A 126 9.38 -8.95 -6.48
C MET A 126 9.87 -8.86 -7.93
N ILE A 127 9.42 -9.74 -8.83
CA ILE A 127 9.78 -9.68 -10.24
C ILE A 127 8.99 -8.60 -11.01
N ALA A 128 7.96 -8.04 -10.41
CA ALA A 128 7.10 -7.05 -11.08
C ALA A 128 7.84 -5.76 -11.44
N SER A 129 8.87 -5.38 -10.67
CA SER A 129 9.74 -4.23 -11.00
C SER A 129 10.56 -4.45 -12.27
N ALA A 130 10.87 -5.70 -12.64
CA ALA A 130 11.58 -6.02 -13.88
C ALA A 130 10.73 -5.81 -15.15
N ALA A 131 9.41 -5.63 -15.01
CA ALA A 131 8.52 -5.38 -16.15
C ALA A 131 8.72 -3.98 -16.77
N TYR A 132 9.29 -3.04 -16.02
CA TYR A 132 9.53 -1.68 -16.48
C TYR A 132 11.03 -1.44 -16.71
N PRO A 133 11.42 -1.11 -17.95
CA PRO A 133 12.82 -0.75 -18.25
C PRO A 133 13.27 0.45 -17.39
N THR A 134 14.46 0.38 -16.83
CA THR A 134 15.00 1.43 -15.96
C THR A 134 14.98 2.81 -16.63
N ASP A 135 15.33 2.90 -17.92
CA ASP A 135 15.28 4.15 -18.67
C ASP A 135 13.86 4.73 -18.78
N SER A 136 12.84 3.88 -18.77
CA SER A 136 11.44 4.31 -18.80
C SER A 136 11.03 4.99 -17.50
N LEU A 137 11.61 4.62 -16.37
CA LEU A 137 11.37 5.27 -15.07
C LEU A 137 11.90 6.70 -15.01
N ARG A 138 12.75 7.10 -15.96
CA ARG A 138 13.22 8.48 -16.16
C ARG A 138 12.38 9.26 -17.17
N SER A 139 11.35 8.64 -17.73
CA SER A 139 10.45 9.27 -18.70
C SER A 139 9.19 9.77 -18.02
N LYS A 140 9.00 11.09 -17.95
CA LYS A 140 7.79 11.72 -17.41
C LYS A 140 6.50 11.20 -18.08
N THR A 141 6.54 10.97 -19.40
CA THR A 141 5.37 10.42 -20.13
C THR A 141 5.05 9.01 -19.66
N PHE A 142 6.07 8.19 -19.46
CA PHE A 142 5.88 6.81 -18.99
C PHE A 142 5.36 6.80 -17.54
N THR A 143 6.01 7.51 -16.63
CA THR A 143 5.62 7.56 -15.22
C THR A 143 4.22 8.13 -15.03
N ASN A 144 3.88 9.18 -15.76
CA ASN A 144 2.51 9.74 -15.76
C ASN A 144 1.44 8.75 -16.26
N LYS A 145 1.80 7.87 -17.20
CA LYS A 145 0.89 6.84 -17.72
C LYS A 145 0.74 5.67 -16.75
N MET A 146 1.85 5.18 -16.21
CA MET A 146 1.87 3.97 -15.39
C MET A 146 1.49 4.23 -13.93
N LYS A 147 1.76 5.43 -13.42
CA LYS A 147 1.51 5.83 -12.03
C LYS A 147 2.13 4.87 -10.99
N SER A 148 3.18 4.16 -11.38
CA SER A 148 3.84 3.17 -10.56
C SER A 148 5.26 2.91 -11.07
N THR A 149 6.14 2.49 -10.17
CA THR A 149 7.51 2.03 -10.46
C THR A 149 7.59 0.53 -10.73
N ALA A 150 6.51 -0.22 -10.46
CA ALA A 150 6.39 -1.64 -10.74
C ALA A 150 4.98 -1.99 -11.25
N SER A 151 4.85 -3.14 -11.90
CA SER A 151 3.57 -3.61 -12.47
C SER A 151 2.66 -4.29 -11.44
N SER A 152 3.06 -4.40 -10.18
CA SER A 152 2.28 -4.99 -9.11
C SER A 152 2.45 -4.23 -7.81
N ILE A 153 1.36 -4.00 -7.10
CA ILE A 153 1.37 -3.45 -5.74
C ILE A 153 2.07 -4.39 -4.74
N MET A 154 2.21 -5.66 -5.06
CA MET A 154 2.87 -6.66 -4.22
C MET A 154 4.39 -6.69 -4.38
N ASP A 155 4.98 -5.76 -5.14
CA ASP A 155 6.42 -5.53 -5.21
C ASP A 155 6.86 -4.52 -4.13
N TYR A 156 8.14 -4.52 -3.80
CA TYR A 156 8.78 -3.53 -2.93
C TYR A 156 9.50 -2.43 -3.72
N ALA A 157 9.05 -2.13 -4.93
CA ALA A 157 9.63 -1.07 -5.76
C ALA A 157 9.53 0.33 -5.14
N ARG A 158 8.60 0.53 -4.22
CA ARG A 158 8.40 1.75 -3.42
C ARG A 158 8.32 3.01 -4.30
N TYR A 159 9.31 3.91 -4.20
CA TYR A 159 9.33 5.19 -4.90
C TYR A 159 10.34 5.20 -6.05
N ASN A 160 10.19 6.14 -6.97
CA ASN A 160 11.06 6.26 -8.14
C ASN A 160 12.41 6.91 -7.78
N TYR A 161 13.33 6.12 -7.24
CA TYR A 161 14.69 6.56 -6.92
C TYR A 161 15.63 6.65 -8.16
N VAL A 162 15.14 6.22 -9.33
CA VAL A 162 15.88 6.25 -10.59
C VAL A 162 15.82 7.64 -11.25
N ALA A 163 14.73 8.38 -11.00
CA ALA A 163 14.53 9.72 -11.54
C ALA A 163 15.66 10.67 -11.12
N GLN A 164 16.07 11.53 -12.06
CA GLN A 164 17.15 12.49 -11.87
C GLN A 164 16.64 13.93 -11.99
N PRO A 165 17.33 14.90 -11.38
CA PRO A 165 17.06 16.31 -11.62
C PRO A 165 17.08 16.62 -13.12
N GLY A 166 16.02 17.24 -13.62
CA GLY A 166 15.83 17.54 -15.05
C GLY A 166 14.92 16.58 -15.81
N ASP A 167 14.59 15.40 -15.27
CA ASP A 167 13.62 14.47 -15.89
C ASP A 167 12.17 14.99 -15.83
N GLY A 168 11.91 15.99 -14.97
CA GLY A 168 10.58 16.58 -14.78
C GLY A 168 9.60 15.64 -14.06
N ILE A 169 10.13 14.69 -13.30
CA ILE A 169 9.40 13.74 -12.47
C ILE A 169 9.52 14.20 -11.01
N THR A 170 8.43 14.16 -10.27
CA THR A 170 8.38 14.57 -8.85
C THR A 170 7.83 13.46 -7.94
N GLU A 171 7.39 12.34 -8.52
CA GLU A 171 6.75 11.22 -7.80
C GLU A 171 7.45 9.91 -8.10
#